data_6ecfcce5de8ff487a65fa5fd8b114d57
#
_entry.id   6ecfcce5de8ff487a65fa5fd8b114d57
#
_cell.length_a   1.000
_cell.length_b   1.000
_cell.length_c   1.000
_cell.angle_alpha   90.00
_cell.angle_beta   90.00
_cell.angle_gamma   90.00
#
_symmetry.space_group_name_H-M   'P 1'
#
loop_
_entity.id
_entity.type
_entity.pdbx_description
1 polymer ?
#
loop_
_entity_poly.entity_id
_entity_poly.type
_entity_poly.pdbx_seq_one_letter_code
_entity_poly.pdbx_strand_id
1 'polypeptide(L)'
;SVGSPERMKEVANLVTKSGNPTFVVLSAMSGTTNTLIEVSDYLYKKNHEGANDVLNKLEQKYLEHIEKLYSTEEYKAKTREFLTQEFAFLRSFTNDIFTSFEEKNIVAQGEVISTNMVVNYLEEKGIKAKLLNALDFMRTDKNAEPDLGYIKEKLQAIMAQNADYQIYITQGFVCKNAYGEVDNLQRGGSDYTASLVGAALQAEEIQIWTDIDGMHNNDPRIVDNTEAVRQLNFEEA
;
A
#
# COMPACT_ATOMS: atom_id res chain seq x y z
N SER A 1 -2.43 9.53 -3.59
CA SER A 1 -3.28 8.34 -3.47
C SER A 1 -3.46 7.67 -4.83
N VAL A 2 -3.34 6.35 -4.90
CA VAL A 2 -3.58 5.54 -6.11
C VAL A 2 -5.07 5.16 -6.26
N GLY A 3 -5.95 6.10 -6.02
CA GLY A 3 -7.40 5.87 -5.87
C GLY A 3 -8.16 5.45 -7.14
N SER A 4 -7.57 5.59 -8.32
CA SER A 4 -8.16 5.18 -9.60
C SER A 4 -7.07 4.80 -10.62
N PRO A 5 -7.43 4.13 -11.73
CA PRO A 5 -6.49 3.85 -12.82
C PRO A 5 -5.78 5.09 -13.36
N GLU A 6 -6.49 6.20 -13.50
CA GLU A 6 -5.94 7.48 -13.96
C GLU A 6 -4.88 8.00 -12.99
N ARG A 7 -5.18 7.99 -11.68
CA ARG A 7 -4.23 8.39 -10.64
C ARG A 7 -3.02 7.44 -10.55
N MET A 8 -3.20 6.15 -10.79
CA MET A 8 -2.07 5.21 -10.89
C MET A 8 -1.12 5.60 -12.04
N LYS A 9 -1.67 5.99 -13.21
CA LYS A 9 -0.88 6.49 -14.34
C LYS A 9 -0.15 7.78 -14.00
N GLU A 10 -0.82 8.71 -13.32
CA GLU A 10 -0.20 9.95 -12.84
C GLU A 10 0.94 9.70 -11.84
N VAL A 11 0.73 8.82 -10.87
CA VAL A 11 1.77 8.41 -9.91
C VAL A 11 2.96 7.77 -10.64
N ALA A 12 2.72 6.87 -11.60
CA ALA A 12 3.78 6.27 -12.40
C ALA A 12 4.60 7.32 -13.15
N ASN A 13 3.96 8.30 -13.77
CA ASN A 13 4.63 9.41 -14.44
C ASN A 13 5.44 10.28 -13.46
N LEU A 14 4.88 10.53 -12.26
CA LEU A 14 5.51 11.34 -11.24
C LEU A 14 6.81 10.70 -10.72
N VAL A 15 6.75 9.42 -10.33
CA VAL A 15 7.89 8.73 -9.71
C VAL A 15 9.01 8.41 -10.71
N THR A 16 8.72 8.43 -12.00
CA THR A 16 9.71 8.20 -13.06
C THR A 16 10.30 9.48 -13.66
N LYS A 17 9.72 10.63 -13.33
CA LYS A 17 10.08 11.93 -13.95
C LYS A 17 11.54 12.35 -13.70
N SER A 18 12.08 12.08 -12.51
CA SER A 18 13.44 12.50 -12.17
C SER A 18 14.52 11.67 -12.85
N GLY A 19 14.20 10.43 -13.27
CA GLY A 19 15.18 9.45 -13.74
C GLY A 19 16.09 8.87 -12.64
N ASN A 20 15.98 9.36 -11.40
CA ASN A 20 16.76 8.87 -10.26
C ASN A 20 16.13 7.61 -9.68
N PRO A 21 16.91 6.71 -9.06
CA PRO A 21 16.37 5.59 -8.31
C PRO A 21 15.39 6.10 -7.24
N THR A 22 14.17 5.58 -7.26
CA THR A 22 13.10 6.06 -6.39
C THR A 22 12.46 4.90 -5.65
N PHE A 23 12.32 5.03 -4.33
CA PHE A 23 11.57 4.09 -3.50
C PHE A 23 10.17 4.63 -3.26
N VAL A 24 9.16 3.84 -3.61
CA VAL A 24 7.75 4.23 -3.59
C VAL A 24 6.99 3.37 -2.59
N VAL A 25 6.32 4.02 -1.66
CA VAL A 25 5.41 3.38 -0.71
C VAL A 25 3.99 3.70 -1.13
N LEU A 26 3.18 2.68 -1.38
CA LEU A 26 1.80 2.85 -1.83
C LEU A 26 0.81 2.38 -0.78
N SER A 27 -0.25 3.14 -0.61
CA SER A 27 -1.46 2.71 0.11
C SER A 27 -2.40 1.91 -0.79
N ALA A 28 -3.41 1.31 -0.20
CA ALA A 28 -4.51 0.70 -0.93
C ALA A 28 -5.22 1.71 -1.84
N MET A 29 -5.94 1.22 -2.84
CA MET A 29 -6.85 2.06 -3.63
C MET A 29 -7.96 2.64 -2.75
N SER A 30 -8.42 3.83 -3.12
CA SER A 30 -9.48 4.55 -2.38
C SER A 30 -10.69 3.68 -2.08
N GLY A 31 -11.04 3.61 -0.80
CA GLY A 31 -12.17 2.84 -0.30
C GLY A 31 -11.90 1.35 -0.06
N THR A 32 -10.79 0.79 -0.57
CA THR A 32 -10.52 -0.66 -0.43
C THR A 32 -10.31 -1.07 1.01
N THR A 33 -9.54 -0.33 1.79
CA THR A 33 -9.32 -0.62 3.22
C THR A 33 -10.63 -0.68 3.99
N ASN A 34 -11.53 0.31 3.80
CA ASN A 34 -12.83 0.31 4.44
C ASN A 34 -13.71 -0.88 4.00
N THR A 35 -13.66 -1.23 2.71
CA THR A 35 -14.39 -2.40 2.19
C THR A 35 -13.87 -3.71 2.79
N LEU A 36 -12.54 -3.85 2.97
CA LEU A 36 -11.95 -5.04 3.62
C LEU A 36 -12.26 -5.11 5.12
N ILE A 37 -12.37 -3.96 5.80
CA ILE A 37 -12.88 -3.88 7.18
C ILE A 37 -14.34 -4.33 7.22
N GLU A 38 -15.18 -3.89 6.29
CA GLU A 38 -16.58 -4.33 6.18
C GLU A 38 -16.66 -5.85 5.98
N VAL A 39 -15.81 -6.44 5.14
CA VAL A 39 -15.72 -7.91 4.99
C VAL A 39 -15.41 -8.56 6.34
N SER A 40 -14.45 -8.03 7.09
CA SER A 40 -14.08 -8.52 8.43
C SER A 40 -15.23 -8.43 9.41
N ASP A 41 -15.99 -7.32 9.39
CA ASP A 41 -17.19 -7.14 10.22
C ASP A 41 -18.28 -8.21 9.95
N TYR A 42 -18.47 -8.58 8.67
CA TYR A 42 -19.37 -9.68 8.32
C TYR A 42 -18.86 -11.03 8.83
N LEU A 43 -17.53 -11.28 8.74
CA LEU A 43 -16.93 -12.52 9.21
C LEU A 43 -16.99 -12.67 10.73
N TYR A 44 -16.77 -11.59 11.50
CA TYR A 44 -16.98 -11.58 12.96
C TYR A 44 -18.42 -11.96 13.34
N LYS A 45 -19.40 -11.55 12.53
CA LYS A 45 -20.82 -11.89 12.70
C LYS A 45 -21.21 -13.24 12.11
N LYS A 46 -20.23 -14.02 11.59
CA LYS A 46 -20.46 -15.28 10.86
C LYS A 46 -21.40 -15.16 9.67
N ASN A 47 -21.48 -13.99 9.07
CA ASN A 47 -22.27 -13.74 7.87
C ASN A 47 -21.38 -13.89 6.62
N HIS A 48 -21.12 -15.13 6.25
CA HIS A 48 -20.27 -15.47 5.11
C HIS A 48 -20.85 -15.02 3.77
N GLU A 49 -22.17 -15.03 3.62
CA GLU A 49 -22.86 -14.56 2.41
C GLU A 49 -22.62 -13.06 2.21
N GLY A 50 -22.82 -12.25 3.25
CA GLY A 50 -22.56 -10.81 3.22
C GLY A 50 -21.09 -10.49 2.92
N ALA A 51 -20.16 -11.22 3.53
CA ALA A 51 -18.72 -11.06 3.24
C ALA A 51 -18.40 -11.35 1.77
N ASN A 52 -18.93 -12.45 1.22
CA ASN A 52 -18.73 -12.80 -0.18
C ASN A 52 -19.36 -11.80 -1.15
N ASP A 53 -20.55 -11.26 -0.84
CA ASP A 53 -21.18 -10.23 -1.66
C ASP A 53 -20.34 -8.95 -1.75
N VAL A 54 -19.75 -8.53 -0.65
CA VAL A 54 -18.83 -7.38 -0.62
C VAL A 54 -17.55 -7.68 -1.42
N LEU A 55 -16.97 -8.87 -1.25
CA LEU A 55 -15.80 -9.30 -2.02
C LEU A 55 -16.08 -9.36 -3.52
N ASN A 56 -17.24 -9.88 -3.94
CA ASN A 56 -17.63 -9.96 -5.34
C ASN A 56 -17.71 -8.57 -5.98
N LYS A 57 -18.29 -7.59 -5.28
CA LYS A 57 -18.36 -6.20 -5.75
C LYS A 57 -16.99 -5.55 -5.85
N LEU A 58 -16.12 -5.82 -4.88
CA LEU A 58 -14.77 -5.31 -4.87
C LEU A 58 -13.93 -5.90 -6.02
N GLU A 59 -14.02 -7.22 -6.23
CA GLU A 59 -13.36 -7.91 -7.33
C GLU A 59 -13.80 -7.35 -8.68
N GLN A 60 -15.11 -7.18 -8.90
CA GLN A 60 -15.64 -6.60 -10.13
C GLN A 60 -15.09 -5.19 -10.39
N LYS A 61 -15.03 -4.35 -9.35
CA LYS A 61 -14.41 -3.02 -9.44
C LYS A 61 -12.94 -3.09 -9.90
N TYR A 62 -12.16 -4.02 -9.35
CA TYR A 62 -10.77 -4.18 -9.75
C TYR A 62 -10.62 -4.71 -11.19
N LEU A 63 -11.50 -5.63 -11.63
CA LEU A 63 -11.53 -6.10 -13.02
C LEU A 63 -11.80 -4.93 -13.99
N GLU A 64 -12.73 -4.05 -13.68
CA GLU A 64 -12.99 -2.84 -14.48
C GLU A 64 -11.77 -1.88 -14.49
N HIS A 65 -11.04 -1.79 -13.37
CA HIS A 65 -9.84 -0.98 -13.29
C HIS A 65 -8.70 -1.54 -14.15
N ILE A 66 -8.55 -2.87 -14.24
CA ILE A 66 -7.59 -3.52 -15.13
C ILE A 66 -7.82 -3.11 -16.59
N GLU A 67 -9.08 -3.10 -17.04
CA GLU A 67 -9.42 -2.73 -18.41
C GLU A 67 -9.03 -1.29 -18.75
N LYS A 68 -9.10 -0.38 -17.77
CA LYS A 68 -8.75 1.03 -17.92
C LYS A 68 -7.26 1.32 -17.74
N LEU A 69 -6.58 0.51 -16.92
CA LEU A 69 -5.20 0.74 -16.55
C LEU A 69 -4.23 0.29 -17.64
N TYR A 70 -4.39 -0.96 -18.11
CA TYR A 70 -3.47 -1.58 -19.06
C TYR A 70 -3.91 -1.42 -20.52
N SER A 71 -2.92 -1.32 -21.39
CA SER A 71 -3.13 -1.20 -22.85
C SER A 71 -3.02 -2.55 -23.56
N THR A 72 -2.23 -3.49 -23.02
CA THR A 72 -1.93 -4.79 -23.64
C THR A 72 -2.70 -5.91 -22.97
N GLU A 73 -3.12 -6.91 -23.75
CA GLU A 73 -3.82 -8.08 -23.21
C GLU A 73 -2.92 -8.93 -22.33
N GLU A 74 -1.60 -8.95 -22.57
CA GLU A 74 -0.63 -9.64 -21.75
C GLU A 74 -0.69 -9.19 -20.29
N TYR A 75 -0.60 -7.87 -20.03
CA TYR A 75 -0.62 -7.34 -18.67
C TYR A 75 -2.02 -7.33 -18.03
N LYS A 76 -3.07 -7.23 -18.86
CA LYS A 76 -4.44 -7.45 -18.38
C LYS A 76 -4.61 -8.88 -17.87
N ALA A 77 -4.19 -9.89 -18.65
CA ALA A 77 -4.29 -11.30 -18.28
C ALA A 77 -3.44 -11.62 -17.04
N LYS A 78 -2.19 -11.15 -17.01
CA LYS A 78 -1.29 -11.28 -15.85
C LYS A 78 -1.92 -10.75 -14.57
N THR A 79 -2.53 -9.57 -14.63
CA THR A 79 -3.12 -8.93 -13.45
C THR A 79 -4.46 -9.55 -13.07
N ARG A 80 -5.27 -10.02 -14.02
CA ARG A 80 -6.50 -10.78 -13.73
C ARG A 80 -6.17 -12.10 -13.02
N GLU A 81 -5.15 -12.82 -13.46
CA GLU A 81 -4.69 -14.06 -12.81
C GLU A 81 -4.28 -13.79 -11.35
N PHE A 82 -3.47 -12.77 -11.13
CA PHE A 82 -3.09 -12.32 -9.79
C PHE A 82 -4.31 -11.99 -8.93
N LEU A 83 -5.26 -11.19 -9.44
CA LEU A 83 -6.49 -10.86 -8.71
C LEU A 83 -7.31 -12.09 -8.36
N THR A 84 -7.44 -13.05 -9.28
CA THR A 84 -8.17 -14.30 -9.03
C THR A 84 -7.58 -15.05 -7.83
N GLN A 85 -6.26 -15.12 -7.73
CA GLN A 85 -5.57 -15.74 -6.60
C GLN A 85 -5.80 -14.98 -5.30
N GLU A 86 -5.69 -13.64 -5.32
CA GLU A 86 -5.91 -12.80 -4.14
C GLU A 86 -7.36 -12.86 -3.63
N PHE A 87 -8.33 -12.82 -4.51
CA PHE A 87 -9.73 -12.94 -4.09
C PHE A 87 -10.09 -14.37 -3.66
N ALA A 88 -9.45 -15.40 -4.20
CA ALA A 88 -9.57 -16.77 -3.67
C ALA A 88 -8.97 -16.86 -2.24
N PHE A 89 -7.83 -16.21 -2.00
CA PHE A 89 -7.24 -16.10 -0.66
C PHE A 89 -8.19 -15.37 0.30
N LEU A 90 -8.72 -14.21 -0.07
CA LEU A 90 -9.69 -13.48 0.75
C LEU A 90 -10.94 -14.31 1.10
N ARG A 91 -11.46 -15.09 0.14
CA ARG A 91 -12.60 -15.99 0.37
C ARG A 91 -12.26 -17.18 1.27
N SER A 92 -11.00 -17.57 1.39
CA SER A 92 -10.60 -18.68 2.26
C SER A 92 -10.88 -18.42 3.75
N PHE A 93 -10.89 -17.15 4.17
CA PHE A 93 -11.20 -16.76 5.55
C PHE A 93 -12.68 -16.96 5.94
N THR A 94 -13.55 -17.29 4.99
CA THR A 94 -14.99 -17.54 5.29
C THR A 94 -15.24 -18.87 5.97
N ASN A 95 -14.25 -19.76 6.09
CA ASN A 95 -14.44 -21.13 6.53
C ASN A 95 -13.98 -21.43 7.97
N ASP A 96 -13.28 -20.50 8.63
CA ASP A 96 -12.59 -20.74 9.90
C ASP A 96 -13.04 -19.80 11.03
N ILE A 97 -12.45 -20.01 12.21
CA ILE A 97 -12.57 -19.08 13.34
C ILE A 97 -11.93 -17.75 12.92
N PHE A 98 -12.69 -16.66 13.01
CA PHE A 98 -12.24 -15.34 12.62
C PHE A 98 -11.83 -14.52 13.84
N THR A 99 -10.60 -14.01 13.83
CA THR A 99 -10.00 -13.21 14.91
C THR A 99 -9.35 -11.95 14.34
N SER A 100 -8.78 -11.12 15.20
CA SER A 100 -8.01 -9.94 14.78
C SER A 100 -6.78 -10.28 13.93
N PHE A 101 -6.29 -11.51 14.02
CA PHE A 101 -5.19 -11.98 13.16
C PHE A 101 -5.64 -12.11 11.70
N GLU A 102 -6.78 -12.74 11.45
CA GLU A 102 -7.36 -12.88 10.12
C GLU A 102 -7.76 -11.52 9.56
N GLU A 103 -8.34 -10.64 10.38
CA GLU A 103 -8.68 -9.26 9.99
C GLU A 103 -7.45 -8.51 9.45
N LYS A 104 -6.33 -8.54 10.18
CA LYS A 104 -5.10 -7.87 9.75
C LYS A 104 -4.57 -8.42 8.42
N ASN A 105 -4.66 -9.73 8.22
CA ASN A 105 -4.31 -10.37 6.95
C ASN A 105 -5.22 -9.91 5.80
N ILE A 106 -6.53 -9.84 6.02
CA ILE A 106 -7.50 -9.37 5.02
C ILE A 106 -7.22 -7.90 4.67
N VAL A 107 -7.10 -7.04 5.68
CA VAL A 107 -6.93 -5.60 5.45
C VAL A 107 -5.62 -5.29 4.70
N ALA A 108 -4.54 -6.03 4.97
CA ALA A 108 -3.27 -5.88 4.27
C ALA A 108 -3.35 -6.13 2.75
N GLN A 109 -4.36 -6.87 2.27
CA GLN A 109 -4.49 -7.18 0.84
C GLN A 109 -4.82 -5.96 -0.01
N GLY A 110 -5.34 -4.90 0.57
CA GLY A 110 -5.56 -3.63 -0.15
C GLY A 110 -4.26 -3.08 -0.75
N GLU A 111 -3.20 -3.02 0.04
CA GLU A 111 -1.87 -2.56 -0.38
C GLU A 111 -1.17 -3.59 -1.26
N VAL A 112 -1.36 -4.87 -1.02
CA VAL A 112 -0.82 -5.94 -1.88
C VAL A 112 -1.38 -5.81 -3.30
N ILE A 113 -2.69 -5.61 -3.45
CA ILE A 113 -3.32 -5.47 -4.76
C ILE A 113 -2.84 -4.18 -5.46
N SER A 114 -2.88 -3.03 -4.78
CA SER A 114 -2.51 -1.76 -5.39
C SER A 114 -1.05 -1.72 -5.87
N THR A 115 -0.13 -2.26 -5.08
CA THR A 115 1.30 -2.31 -5.43
C THR A 115 1.58 -3.23 -6.62
N ASN A 116 0.95 -4.40 -6.68
CA ASN A 116 1.05 -5.30 -7.82
C ASN A 116 0.54 -4.66 -9.11
N MET A 117 -0.61 -3.96 -9.04
CA MET A 117 -1.17 -3.27 -10.20
C MET A 117 -0.22 -2.19 -10.73
N VAL A 118 0.38 -1.39 -9.85
CA VAL A 118 1.30 -0.32 -10.27
C VAL A 118 2.60 -0.89 -10.82
N VAL A 119 3.16 -1.94 -10.22
CA VAL A 119 4.37 -2.61 -10.75
C VAL A 119 4.11 -3.17 -12.15
N ASN A 120 3.01 -3.91 -12.34
CA ASN A 120 2.65 -4.44 -13.64
C ASN A 120 2.45 -3.33 -14.69
N TYR A 121 1.89 -2.17 -14.29
CA TYR A 121 1.75 -1.02 -15.18
C TYR A 121 3.10 -0.43 -15.58
N LEU A 122 4.04 -0.28 -14.65
CA LEU A 122 5.39 0.20 -14.94
C LEU A 122 6.14 -0.76 -15.87
N GLU A 123 6.03 -2.07 -15.63
CA GLU A 123 6.60 -3.10 -16.50
C GLU A 123 6.00 -3.03 -17.92
N GLU A 124 4.67 -2.85 -18.08
CA GLU A 124 4.04 -2.63 -19.38
C GLU A 124 4.62 -1.44 -20.13
N LYS A 125 5.05 -0.41 -19.40
CA LYS A 125 5.73 0.77 -19.95
C LYS A 125 7.23 0.60 -20.17
N GLY A 126 7.77 -0.60 -19.95
CA GLY A 126 9.19 -0.90 -20.09
C GLY A 126 10.08 -0.30 -19.00
N ILE A 127 9.49 0.10 -17.87
CA ILE A 127 10.21 0.66 -16.74
C ILE A 127 10.65 -0.46 -15.81
N LYS A 128 11.93 -0.51 -15.45
CA LYS A 128 12.46 -1.48 -14.49
C LYS A 128 11.96 -1.15 -13.08
N ALA A 129 10.88 -1.78 -12.68
CA ALA A 129 10.30 -1.68 -11.34
C ALA A 129 10.46 -2.99 -10.57
N LYS A 130 10.70 -2.91 -9.26
CA LYS A 130 10.80 -4.06 -8.35
C LYS A 130 9.78 -3.93 -7.25
N LEU A 131 8.91 -4.92 -7.14
CA LEU A 131 8.04 -5.08 -5.98
C LEU A 131 8.85 -5.69 -4.83
N LEU A 132 8.86 -5.03 -3.69
CA LEU A 132 9.42 -5.51 -2.44
C LEU A 132 8.28 -5.75 -1.46
N ASN A 133 8.22 -6.96 -0.91
CA ASN A 133 7.20 -7.30 0.08
C ASN A 133 7.54 -6.63 1.42
N ALA A 134 6.64 -5.79 1.92
CA ALA A 134 6.82 -5.11 3.21
C ALA A 134 7.06 -6.09 4.36
N LEU A 135 6.47 -7.29 4.31
CA LEU A 135 6.64 -8.33 5.33
C LEU A 135 8.08 -8.87 5.42
N ASP A 136 8.94 -8.60 4.43
CA ASP A 136 10.33 -9.05 4.45
C ASP A 136 11.24 -8.12 5.26
N PHE A 137 10.83 -6.88 5.51
CA PHE A 137 11.66 -5.90 6.21
C PHE A 137 10.90 -5.01 7.21
N MET A 138 9.59 -4.82 7.10
CA MET A 138 8.82 -4.04 8.05
C MET A 138 8.42 -4.88 9.26
N ARG A 139 8.86 -4.48 10.45
CA ARG A 139 8.56 -5.15 11.72
C ARG A 139 8.37 -4.16 12.85
N THR A 140 7.43 -4.47 13.74
CA THR A 140 7.31 -3.82 15.05
C THR A 140 7.91 -4.70 16.15
N ASP A 141 8.35 -4.07 17.22
CA ASP A 141 8.82 -4.74 18.43
C ASP A 141 7.66 -5.20 19.33
N LYS A 142 7.99 -5.69 20.53
CA LYS A 142 6.98 -6.15 21.51
C LYS A 142 6.09 -5.06 22.08
N ASN A 143 6.47 -3.79 21.92
CA ASN A 143 5.68 -2.63 22.32
C ASN A 143 4.85 -2.06 21.16
N ALA A 144 4.79 -2.77 20.03
CA ALA A 144 4.18 -2.33 18.79
C ALA A 144 4.85 -1.07 18.17
N GLU A 145 6.09 -0.77 18.56
CA GLU A 145 6.90 0.29 17.96
C GLU A 145 7.75 -0.25 16.81
N PRO A 146 8.04 0.55 15.76
CA PRO A 146 8.89 0.12 14.66
C PRO A 146 10.28 -0.33 15.12
N ASP A 147 10.70 -1.52 14.74
CA ASP A 147 12.04 -2.04 15.00
C ASP A 147 13.02 -1.48 13.97
N LEU A 148 13.49 -0.25 14.22
CA LEU A 148 14.34 0.52 13.29
C LEU A 148 15.63 -0.23 12.92
N GLY A 149 16.23 -0.95 13.85
CA GLY A 149 17.45 -1.72 13.61
C GLY A 149 17.21 -2.85 12.60
N TYR A 150 16.14 -3.60 12.82
CA TYR A 150 15.73 -4.68 11.93
C TYR A 150 15.34 -4.16 10.53
N ILE A 151 14.51 -3.11 10.48
CA ILE A 151 14.06 -2.50 9.22
C ILE A 151 15.27 -2.07 8.40
N LYS A 152 16.21 -1.35 8.99
CA LYS A 152 17.41 -0.87 8.34
C LYS A 152 18.27 -2.02 7.80
N GLU A 153 18.58 -3.01 8.64
CA GLU A 153 19.41 -4.16 8.25
C GLU A 153 18.77 -4.93 7.08
N LYS A 154 17.49 -5.29 7.21
CA LYS A 154 16.80 -6.09 6.19
C LYS A 154 16.63 -5.34 4.89
N LEU A 155 16.20 -4.08 4.95
CA LEU A 155 15.96 -3.28 3.76
C LEU A 155 17.28 -3.00 3.01
N GLN A 156 18.37 -2.69 3.70
CA GLN A 156 19.68 -2.51 3.06
C GLN A 156 20.16 -3.78 2.38
N ALA A 157 19.97 -4.96 3.02
CA ALA A 157 20.33 -6.24 2.42
C ALA A 157 19.51 -6.53 1.15
N ILE A 158 18.19 -6.26 1.17
CA ILE A 158 17.30 -6.43 0.02
C ILE A 158 17.72 -5.48 -1.12
N MET A 159 18.01 -4.22 -0.81
CA MET A 159 18.43 -3.24 -1.81
C MET A 159 19.77 -3.63 -2.46
N ALA A 160 20.72 -4.14 -1.69
CA ALA A 160 22.01 -4.62 -2.22
C ALA A 160 21.84 -5.78 -3.22
N GLN A 161 20.87 -6.65 -3.01
CA GLN A 161 20.54 -7.76 -3.91
C GLN A 161 19.77 -7.34 -5.17
N ASN A 162 19.21 -6.15 -5.20
CA ASN A 162 18.33 -5.64 -6.26
C ASN A 162 18.81 -4.27 -6.78
N ALA A 163 20.12 -4.06 -6.96
CA ALA A 163 20.69 -2.75 -7.26
C ALA A 163 20.33 -2.17 -8.66
N ASP A 164 19.83 -3.00 -9.59
CA ASP A 164 19.67 -2.63 -11.01
C ASP A 164 18.27 -2.11 -11.37
N TYR A 165 17.44 -1.76 -10.38
CA TYR A 165 16.09 -1.26 -10.63
C TYR A 165 16.04 0.27 -10.51
N GLN A 166 15.20 0.88 -11.35
CA GLN A 166 14.94 2.31 -11.30
C GLN A 166 13.90 2.65 -10.21
N ILE A 167 12.86 1.84 -10.11
CA ILE A 167 11.76 2.05 -9.17
C ILE A 167 11.63 0.83 -8.27
N TYR A 168 11.58 1.08 -6.97
CA TYR A 168 11.26 0.08 -5.95
C TYR A 168 9.89 0.43 -5.37
N ILE A 169 9.00 -0.55 -5.27
CA ILE A 169 7.63 -0.35 -4.75
C ILE A 169 7.40 -1.30 -3.60
N THR A 170 6.80 -0.80 -2.53
CA THR A 170 6.36 -1.62 -1.39
C THR A 170 4.99 -1.19 -0.88
N GLN A 171 4.36 -2.08 -0.11
CA GLN A 171 3.13 -1.83 0.61
C GLN A 171 3.41 -0.85 1.77
N GLY A 172 2.65 0.22 1.86
CA GLY A 172 2.54 0.99 3.08
C GLY A 172 1.68 0.29 4.11
N PHE A 173 1.68 0.74 5.35
CA PHE A 173 0.81 0.25 6.42
C PHE A 173 1.07 -1.19 6.89
N VAL A 174 1.49 -2.10 6.02
CA VAL A 174 1.68 -3.53 6.27
C VAL A 174 3.03 -3.79 6.96
N CYS A 175 3.02 -4.60 8.01
CA CYS A 175 4.24 -5.01 8.71
C CYS A 175 4.08 -6.41 9.34
N LYS A 176 5.14 -6.92 9.94
CA LYS A 176 5.07 -8.03 10.91
C LYS A 176 5.14 -7.49 12.33
N ASN A 177 4.50 -8.17 13.26
CA ASN A 177 4.72 -7.93 14.68
C ASN A 177 6.00 -8.64 15.17
N ALA A 178 6.34 -8.48 16.46
CA ALA A 178 7.51 -9.10 17.08
C ALA A 178 7.48 -10.63 17.05
N TYR A 179 6.35 -11.26 16.80
CA TYR A 179 6.15 -12.70 16.74
C TYR A 179 6.17 -13.26 15.31
N GLY A 180 6.35 -12.37 14.32
CA GLY A 180 6.39 -12.74 12.91
C GLY A 180 5.02 -12.86 12.23
N GLU A 181 3.96 -12.47 12.91
CA GLU A 181 2.60 -12.46 12.37
C GLU A 181 2.34 -11.18 11.57
N VAL A 182 1.46 -11.25 10.57
CA VAL A 182 1.02 -10.07 9.83
C VAL A 182 0.34 -9.10 10.76
N ASP A 183 0.77 -7.86 10.69
CA ASP A 183 0.23 -6.74 11.45
C ASP A 183 0.16 -5.50 10.58
N ASN A 184 -0.52 -4.49 11.07
CA ASN A 184 -0.71 -3.23 10.37
C ASN A 184 -0.25 -2.08 11.27
N LEU A 185 0.46 -1.13 10.70
CA LEU A 185 0.71 0.13 11.37
C LEU A 185 -0.62 0.87 11.55
N GLN A 186 -0.69 1.72 12.58
CA GLN A 186 -1.90 2.45 12.88
C GLN A 186 -2.22 3.50 11.80
N ARG A 187 -3.26 4.31 12.01
CA ARG A 187 -3.69 5.37 11.09
C ARG A 187 -2.50 6.24 10.67
N GLY A 188 -2.42 6.56 9.36
CA GLY A 188 -1.24 7.21 8.78
C GLY A 188 -0.09 6.24 8.48
N GLY A 189 -0.34 4.93 8.59
CA GLY A 189 0.69 3.90 8.48
C GLY A 189 1.50 3.90 7.19
N SER A 190 0.91 4.31 6.05
CA SER A 190 1.66 4.42 4.79
C SER A 190 2.66 5.57 4.81
N ASP A 191 2.29 6.72 5.36
CA ASP A 191 3.18 7.88 5.51
C ASP A 191 4.31 7.55 6.51
N TYR A 192 3.95 6.83 7.57
CA TYR A 192 4.92 6.34 8.55
C TYR A 192 5.88 5.33 7.92
N THR A 193 5.38 4.38 7.11
CA THR A 193 6.22 3.46 6.34
C THR A 193 7.20 4.22 5.45
N ALA A 194 6.75 5.24 4.72
CA ALA A 194 7.62 6.05 3.86
C ALA A 194 8.72 6.76 4.65
N SER A 195 8.39 7.30 5.83
CA SER A 195 9.36 7.94 6.72
C SER A 195 10.40 6.95 7.25
N LEU A 196 9.97 5.75 7.68
CA LEU A 196 10.87 4.68 8.15
C LEU A 196 11.80 4.16 7.05
N VAL A 197 11.27 3.96 5.84
CA VAL A 197 12.05 3.54 4.68
C VAL A 197 13.08 4.61 4.30
N GLY A 198 12.66 5.87 4.24
CA GLY A 198 13.55 6.98 3.93
C GLY A 198 14.69 7.11 4.94
N ALA A 199 14.40 6.98 6.23
CA ALA A 199 15.40 6.98 7.29
C ALA A 199 16.34 5.76 7.20
N ALA A 200 15.81 4.56 6.94
CA ALA A 200 16.62 3.34 6.82
C ALA A 200 17.59 3.37 5.63
N LEU A 201 17.16 3.96 4.52
CA LEU A 201 17.95 4.11 3.28
C LEU A 201 18.79 5.39 3.24
N GLN A 202 18.64 6.27 4.23
CA GLN A 202 19.27 7.61 4.23
C GLN A 202 18.94 8.39 2.95
N ALA A 203 17.66 8.41 2.58
CA ALA A 203 17.18 9.11 1.41
C ALA A 203 17.48 10.61 1.50
N GLU A 204 17.84 11.24 0.38
CA GLU A 204 18.07 12.68 0.31
C GLU A 204 16.78 13.46 0.59
N GLU A 205 15.64 12.91 0.20
CA GLU A 205 14.33 13.53 0.33
C GLU A 205 13.26 12.46 0.59
N ILE A 206 12.29 12.78 1.44
CA ILE A 206 11.08 11.99 1.65
C ILE A 206 9.90 12.87 1.25
N GLN A 207 9.13 12.41 0.27
CA GLN A 207 7.94 13.10 -0.22
C GLN A 207 6.68 12.35 0.18
N ILE A 208 5.75 13.01 0.85
CA ILE A 208 4.43 12.48 1.17
C ILE A 208 3.41 13.15 0.25
N TRP A 209 2.77 12.35 -0.59
CA TRP A 209 1.78 12.82 -1.56
C TRP A 209 0.37 12.49 -1.10
N THR A 210 -0.47 13.50 -1.06
CA THR A 210 -1.87 13.43 -0.62
C THR A 210 -2.79 14.12 -1.62
N ASP A 211 -4.10 14.11 -1.36
CA ASP A 211 -5.13 14.72 -2.19
C ASP A 211 -5.44 16.18 -1.81
N ILE A 212 -4.63 16.76 -0.93
CA ILE A 212 -4.65 18.18 -0.58
C ILE A 212 -3.30 18.82 -0.97
N ASP A 213 -3.26 20.14 -1.01
CA ASP A 213 -2.09 20.92 -1.45
C ASP A 213 -0.97 21.06 -0.41
N GLY A 214 -1.00 20.26 0.63
CA GLY A 214 0.02 20.18 1.66
C GLY A 214 -0.53 20.30 3.08
N MET A 215 0.36 20.54 4.03
CA MET A 215 -0.01 20.77 5.43
C MET A 215 -0.64 22.15 5.58
N HIS A 216 -1.76 22.23 6.27
CA HIS A 216 -2.46 23.47 6.59
C HIS A 216 -2.45 23.74 8.10
N ASN A 217 -2.64 24.98 8.49
CA ASN A 217 -2.80 25.38 9.90
C ASN A 217 -4.06 24.78 10.56
N ASN A 218 -5.03 24.30 9.76
CA ASN A 218 -6.22 23.57 10.16
C ASN A 218 -6.69 22.66 9.02
N ASP A 219 -7.63 21.74 9.29
CA ASP A 219 -8.22 20.89 8.24
C ASP A 219 -9.11 21.74 7.30
N PRO A 220 -8.72 21.89 6.02
CA PRO A 220 -9.48 22.72 5.06
C PRO A 220 -10.87 22.17 4.74
N ARG A 221 -11.18 20.92 5.13
CA ARG A 221 -12.52 20.32 4.98
C ARG A 221 -13.48 20.73 6.10
N ILE A 222 -12.95 21.28 7.21
CA ILE A 222 -13.71 21.63 8.41
C ILE A 222 -13.72 23.15 8.63
N VAL A 223 -12.61 23.80 8.33
CA VAL A 223 -12.40 25.23 8.58
C VAL A 223 -12.22 25.96 7.26
N ASP A 224 -13.10 26.92 7.00
CA ASP A 224 -12.95 27.84 5.87
C ASP A 224 -11.73 28.77 6.11
N ASN A 225 -11.03 29.13 5.04
CA ASN A 225 -9.86 30.02 5.07
C ASN A 225 -8.65 29.48 5.85
N THR A 226 -8.29 28.22 5.62
CA THR A 226 -7.02 27.68 6.08
C THR A 226 -5.86 28.13 5.19
N GLU A 227 -4.68 28.26 5.76
CA GLU A 227 -3.46 28.60 5.04
C GLU A 227 -2.50 27.40 4.98
N ALA A 228 -1.92 27.16 3.80
CA ALA A 228 -0.91 26.14 3.62
C ALA A 228 0.38 26.52 4.35
N VAL A 229 0.88 25.64 5.20
CA VAL A 229 2.15 25.81 5.91
C VAL A 229 3.26 25.26 5.04
N ARG A 230 4.09 26.15 4.49
CA ARG A 230 5.12 25.78 3.51
C ARG A 230 6.39 25.22 4.12
N GLN A 231 6.66 25.55 5.36
CA GLN A 231 7.86 25.11 6.08
C GLN A 231 7.54 25.03 7.58
N LEU A 232 7.88 23.91 8.17
CA LEU A 232 7.82 23.66 9.61
C LEU A 232 9.15 23.09 10.05
N ASN A 233 9.61 23.48 11.23
CA ASN A 233 10.67 22.74 11.91
C ASN A 233 10.06 21.61 12.75
N PHE A 234 10.90 20.75 13.30
CA PHE A 234 10.45 19.58 14.07
C PHE A 234 9.64 19.94 15.34
N GLU A 235 9.93 21.09 15.92
CA GLU A 235 9.23 21.55 17.13
C GLU A 235 7.87 22.19 16.85
N GLU A 236 7.67 22.63 15.60
CA GLU A 236 6.42 23.26 15.15
C GLU A 236 5.41 22.24 14.57
N ALA A 237 5.86 21.05 14.26
CA ALA A 237 5.05 19.98 13.70
C ALA A 237 4.38 19.12 14.79
#